data_e78a49dd6e5297fae191cb8a80ddb888
#
_entry.id   e78a49dd6e5297fae191cb8a80ddb888
#
_cell.length_a   1.000
_cell.length_b   1.000
_cell.length_c   1.000
_cell.angle_alpha   90.00
_cell.angle_beta   90.00
_cell.angle_gamma   90.00
#
_symmetry.space_group_name_H-M   'P 1'
#
loop_
_entity.id
_entity.type
_entity.pdbx_description
1 polymer ?
#
loop_
_entity_poly.entity_id
_entity_poly.type
_entity_poly.pdbx_seq_one_letter_code
_entity_poly.pdbx_strand_id
1 'polypeptide(L)'
;ASAAGLLTSLPSATYAVSKHAAIALAEYLSIRHGDDGIRVSVLCPQAVDTPMIAGRTGSAAAANDGVISAQALADCVVEGMDAETFLILPHPQVLTYVERKAKDYDRWLDGMRRFASRLSGKVGR
;
A
#
# COMPACT_ATOMS: atom_id res chain seq x y z
N ALA A 1 5.87 -5.07 -2.24
CA ALA A 1 5.58 -4.22 -1.07
C ALA A 1 4.09 -4.25 -0.71
N SER A 2 3.52 -3.12 -0.34
CA SER A 2 2.14 -3.00 0.11
C SER A 2 1.71 -1.55 0.07
N ALA A 3 0.41 -1.28 -0.04
CA ALA A 3 -0.14 0.04 0.17
C ALA A 3 0.24 0.60 1.55
N ALA A 4 0.48 -0.26 2.55
CA ALA A 4 0.99 0.13 3.86
C ALA A 4 2.37 0.80 3.81
N GLY A 5 3.12 0.62 2.74
CA GLY A 5 4.40 1.29 2.50
C GLY A 5 4.24 2.72 2.00
N LEU A 6 3.07 3.08 1.49
CA LEU A 6 2.72 4.43 1.05
C LEU A 6 1.88 5.16 2.09
N LEU A 7 1.06 4.44 2.81
CA LEU A 7 0.13 4.96 3.81
C LEU A 7 0.60 4.60 5.22
N THR A 8 0.04 3.55 5.81
CA THR A 8 0.47 2.99 7.09
C THR A 8 -0.24 1.67 7.34
N SER A 9 0.10 1.01 8.45
CA SER A 9 -0.60 -0.17 8.95
C SER A 9 -0.97 0.07 10.41
N LEU A 10 -2.25 0.16 10.71
CA LEU A 10 -2.71 0.37 12.08
C LEU A 10 -2.44 -0.83 13.00
N PRO A 11 -2.58 -2.08 12.52
CA PRO A 11 -2.29 -3.24 13.36
C PRO A 11 -0.81 -3.44 13.70
N SER A 12 0.11 -2.91 12.89
CA SER A 12 1.53 -3.22 13.04
C SER A 12 2.44 -2.12 12.52
N ALA A 13 3.13 -1.45 13.44
CA ALA A 13 4.15 -0.47 13.10
C ALA A 13 5.32 -1.12 12.34
N THR A 14 5.74 -2.32 12.75
CA THR A 14 6.83 -3.06 12.11
C THR A 14 6.52 -3.34 10.64
N TYR A 15 5.29 -3.74 10.35
CA TYR A 15 4.85 -3.97 8.98
C TYR A 15 4.92 -2.67 8.15
N ALA A 16 4.36 -1.57 8.67
CA ALA A 16 4.40 -0.28 7.98
C ALA A 16 5.84 0.17 7.71
N VAL A 17 6.71 0.09 8.71
CA VAL A 17 8.12 0.49 8.60
C VAL A 17 8.82 -0.35 7.54
N SER A 18 8.67 -1.68 7.57
CA SER A 18 9.34 -2.57 6.61
C SER A 18 8.85 -2.32 5.17
N LYS A 19 7.58 -2.03 4.97
CA LYS A 19 7.02 -1.76 3.65
C LYS A 19 7.43 -0.38 3.13
N HIS A 20 7.55 0.63 3.99
CA HIS A 20 8.14 1.92 3.62
C HIS A 20 9.60 1.75 3.20
N ALA A 21 10.38 0.95 3.94
CA ALA A 21 11.77 0.68 3.61
C ALA A 21 11.91 0.00 2.25
N ALA A 22 11.04 -0.95 1.92
CA ALA A 22 11.05 -1.64 0.63
C ALA A 22 10.80 -0.67 -0.52
N ILE A 23 9.84 0.25 -0.38
CA ILE A 23 9.57 1.26 -1.40
C ILE A 23 10.74 2.22 -1.54
N ALA A 24 11.31 2.69 -0.43
CA ALA A 24 12.47 3.57 -0.45
C ALA A 24 13.67 2.94 -1.18
N LEU A 25 13.91 1.64 -0.98
CA LEU A 25 14.94 0.93 -1.72
C LEU A 25 14.64 0.88 -3.22
N ALA A 26 13.41 0.58 -3.60
CA ALA A 26 12.99 0.56 -4.99
C ALA A 26 13.19 1.92 -5.67
N GLU A 27 12.79 3.00 -4.99
CA GLU A 27 13.01 4.37 -5.46
C GLU A 27 14.50 4.67 -5.66
N TYR A 28 15.32 4.31 -4.68
CA TYR A 28 16.77 4.50 -4.76
C TYR A 28 17.36 3.79 -5.99
N LEU A 29 17.01 2.52 -6.19
CA LEU A 29 17.50 1.73 -7.31
C LEU A 29 17.05 2.30 -8.66
N SER A 30 15.81 2.75 -8.74
CA SER A 30 15.25 3.37 -9.95
C SER A 30 16.01 4.66 -10.31
N ILE A 31 16.30 5.49 -9.31
CA ILE A 31 17.02 6.75 -9.50
C ILE A 31 18.48 6.49 -9.89
N ARG A 32 19.15 5.59 -9.18
CA ARG A 32 20.59 5.35 -9.36
C ARG A 32 20.93 4.64 -10.66
N HIS A 33 20.06 3.76 -11.12
CA HIS A 33 20.37 2.84 -12.21
C HIS A 33 19.42 2.97 -13.42
N GLY A 34 18.50 3.93 -13.39
CA GLY A 34 17.58 4.16 -14.51
C GLY A 34 18.31 4.47 -15.81
N ASP A 35 19.36 5.29 -15.75
CA ASP A 35 20.17 5.64 -16.91
C ASP A 35 21.06 4.48 -17.40
N ASP A 36 21.27 3.48 -16.55
CA ASP A 36 21.97 2.23 -16.91
C ASP A 36 21.05 1.23 -17.63
N GLY A 37 19.83 1.62 -17.92
CA GLY A 37 18.85 0.77 -18.59
C GLY A 37 18.09 -0.18 -17.66
N ILE A 38 18.23 -0.04 -16.34
CA ILE A 38 17.52 -0.87 -15.36
C ILE A 38 16.17 -0.25 -15.07
N ARG A 39 15.09 -1.02 -15.25
CA ARG A 39 13.73 -0.60 -14.92
C ARG A 39 13.30 -1.29 -13.64
N VAL A 40 12.82 -0.50 -12.71
CA VAL A 40 12.38 -0.96 -11.39
C VAL A 40 10.87 -0.73 -11.27
N SER A 41 10.16 -1.72 -10.78
CA SER A 41 8.74 -1.61 -10.45
C SER A 41 8.53 -2.03 -9.00
N VAL A 42 7.60 -1.36 -8.33
CA VAL A 42 7.18 -1.75 -6.98
C VAL A 42 5.67 -1.95 -6.95
N LEU A 43 5.28 -3.10 -6.44
CA LEU A 43 3.88 -3.51 -6.32
C LEU A 43 3.36 -3.14 -4.94
N CYS A 44 2.29 -2.35 -4.88
CA CYS A 44 1.70 -1.88 -3.64
C CYS A 44 0.19 -2.17 -3.58
N PRO A 45 -0.19 -3.44 -3.39
CA PRO A 45 -1.60 -3.82 -3.28
C PRO A 45 -2.15 -3.54 -1.90
N GLN A 46 -3.48 -3.50 -1.82
CA GLN A 46 -4.22 -3.69 -0.58
C GLN A 46 -4.52 -5.18 -0.37
N ALA A 47 -5.76 -5.56 -0.08
CA ALA A 47 -6.09 -6.96 0.18
C ALA A 47 -6.09 -7.82 -1.09
N VAL A 48 -5.39 -8.95 -1.03
CA VAL A 48 -5.34 -9.97 -2.08
C VAL A 48 -5.80 -11.30 -1.47
N ASP A 49 -6.61 -12.03 -2.22
CA ASP A 49 -7.12 -13.34 -1.78
C ASP A 49 -5.98 -14.37 -1.72
N THR A 50 -5.40 -14.47 -0.55
CA THR A 50 -4.29 -15.39 -0.23
C THR A 50 -4.47 -15.93 1.19
N PRO A 51 -3.79 -17.04 1.56
CA PRO A 51 -3.82 -17.55 2.94
C PRO A 51 -3.36 -16.51 3.97
N MET A 52 -2.58 -15.52 3.59
CA MET A 52 -2.08 -14.49 4.50
C MET A 52 -3.20 -13.67 5.14
N ILE A 53 -4.31 -13.40 4.42
CA ILE A 53 -5.43 -12.61 4.94
C ILE A 53 -6.58 -13.47 5.48
N ALA A 54 -6.53 -14.79 5.26
CA ALA A 54 -7.57 -15.69 5.72
C ALA A 54 -7.65 -15.68 7.27
N GLY A 55 -8.82 -15.32 7.82
CA GLY A 55 -9.05 -15.27 9.25
C GLY A 55 -8.34 -14.14 10.00
N ARG A 56 -7.74 -13.19 9.33
CA ARG A 56 -7.06 -12.04 9.96
C ARG A 56 -7.97 -10.83 10.07
N THR A 57 -8.24 -10.41 11.29
CA THR A 57 -9.04 -9.21 11.57
C THR A 57 -8.33 -7.91 11.19
N GLY A 58 -6.99 -7.91 11.19
CA GLY A 58 -6.19 -6.73 10.84
C GLY A 58 -6.22 -6.33 9.38
N SER A 59 -6.75 -7.20 8.50
CA SER A 59 -6.90 -6.91 7.08
C SER A 59 -8.18 -6.13 6.75
N ALA A 60 -9.03 -5.84 7.73
CA ALA A 60 -10.31 -5.18 7.51
C ALA A 60 -10.15 -3.82 6.80
N ALA A 61 -9.13 -3.05 7.18
CA ALA A 61 -8.85 -1.76 6.55
C ALA A 61 -8.43 -1.92 5.09
N ALA A 62 -7.57 -2.90 4.80
CA ALA A 62 -7.11 -3.18 3.44
C ALA A 62 -8.23 -3.76 2.57
N ALA A 63 -9.16 -4.51 3.17
CA ALA A 63 -10.29 -5.10 2.45
C ALA A 63 -11.39 -4.09 2.11
N ASN A 64 -11.30 -2.86 2.63
CA ASN A 64 -12.32 -1.82 2.44
C ASN A 64 -12.54 -1.47 0.96
N ASP A 65 -11.51 -1.54 0.14
CA ASP A 65 -11.56 -1.26 -1.30
C ASP A 65 -11.69 -2.53 -2.14
N GLY A 66 -12.03 -3.64 -1.51
CA GLY A 66 -12.22 -4.93 -2.15
C GLY A 66 -10.98 -5.82 -2.08
N VAL A 67 -11.24 -7.12 -2.17
CA VAL A 67 -10.21 -8.16 -2.21
C VAL A 67 -10.09 -8.63 -3.65
N ILE A 68 -8.90 -8.59 -4.23
CA ILE A 68 -8.66 -9.08 -5.59
C ILE A 68 -8.04 -10.48 -5.56
N SER A 69 -8.25 -11.25 -6.63
CA SER A 69 -7.63 -12.56 -6.76
C SER A 69 -6.13 -12.45 -7.02
N ALA A 70 -5.39 -13.50 -6.67
CA ALA A 70 -3.96 -13.58 -6.97
C ALA A 70 -3.70 -13.49 -8.47
N GLN A 71 -4.58 -14.06 -9.30
CA GLN A 71 -4.45 -13.98 -10.76
C GLN A 71 -4.62 -12.54 -11.27
N ALA A 72 -5.63 -11.83 -10.79
CA ALA A 72 -5.85 -10.43 -11.18
C ALA A 72 -4.66 -9.55 -10.76
N LEU A 73 -4.07 -9.83 -9.61
CA LEU A 73 -2.85 -9.15 -9.15
C LEU A 73 -1.69 -9.42 -10.10
N ALA A 74 -1.47 -10.67 -10.47
CA ALA A 74 -0.40 -11.06 -11.38
C ALA A 74 -0.55 -10.38 -12.75
N ASP A 75 -1.77 -10.30 -13.25
CA ASP A 75 -2.05 -9.62 -14.52
C ASP A 75 -1.70 -8.14 -14.46
N CYS A 76 -2.03 -7.45 -13.35
CA CYS A 76 -1.62 -6.06 -13.12
C CYS A 76 -0.09 -5.90 -13.13
N VAL A 77 0.63 -6.85 -12.54
CA VAL A 77 2.10 -6.81 -12.50
C VAL A 77 2.67 -6.93 -13.90
N VAL A 78 2.18 -7.88 -14.70
CA VAL A 78 2.64 -8.07 -16.08
C VAL A 78 2.40 -6.80 -16.91
N GLU A 79 1.20 -6.22 -16.84
CA GLU A 79 0.90 -4.97 -17.53
C GLU A 79 1.83 -3.84 -17.08
N GLY A 80 2.01 -3.68 -15.78
CA GLY A 80 2.87 -2.63 -15.22
C GLY A 80 4.33 -2.78 -15.63
N MET A 81 4.83 -4.00 -15.66
CA MET A 81 6.20 -4.30 -16.13
C MET A 81 6.36 -4.05 -17.62
N ASP A 82 5.40 -4.46 -18.43
CA ASP A 82 5.44 -4.22 -19.88
C ASP A 82 5.42 -2.72 -20.21
N ALA A 83 4.70 -1.93 -19.42
CA ALA A 83 4.66 -0.48 -19.55
C ALA A 83 5.83 0.23 -18.84
N GLU A 84 6.72 -0.51 -18.18
CA GLU A 84 7.82 0.03 -17.37
C GLU A 84 7.34 1.02 -16.29
N THR A 85 6.16 0.77 -15.73
CA THR A 85 5.58 1.59 -14.65
C THR A 85 6.32 1.32 -13.34
N PHE A 86 6.76 2.37 -12.65
CA PHE A 86 7.40 2.22 -11.35
C PHE A 86 6.41 1.78 -10.26
N LEU A 87 5.34 2.53 -10.06
CA LEU A 87 4.39 2.27 -8.99
C LEU A 87 3.18 1.51 -9.54
N ILE A 88 3.09 0.22 -9.23
CA ILE A 88 2.00 -0.63 -9.67
C ILE A 88 0.94 -0.70 -8.56
N LEU A 89 -0.24 -0.14 -8.81
CA LEU A 89 -1.34 -0.02 -7.86
C LEU A 89 -2.55 -0.83 -8.36
N PRO A 90 -2.68 -2.10 -7.94
CA PRO A 90 -3.85 -2.92 -8.31
C PRO A 90 -5.17 -2.38 -7.76
N HIS A 91 -5.08 -1.61 -6.67
CA HIS A 91 -6.21 -0.87 -6.09
C HIS A 91 -6.01 0.62 -6.37
N PRO A 92 -6.62 1.17 -7.44
CA PRO A 92 -6.35 2.56 -7.88
C PRO A 92 -6.67 3.62 -6.83
N GLN A 93 -7.55 3.32 -5.89
CA GLN A 93 -7.92 4.20 -4.78
C GLN A 93 -6.74 4.61 -3.92
N VAL A 94 -5.69 3.78 -3.87
CA VAL A 94 -4.49 4.05 -3.07
C VAL A 94 -3.83 5.37 -3.48
N LEU A 95 -3.80 5.68 -4.77
CA LEU A 95 -3.23 6.94 -5.24
C LEU A 95 -3.98 8.15 -4.66
N THR A 96 -5.30 8.09 -4.63
CA THR A 96 -6.12 9.15 -4.02
C THR A 96 -5.79 9.32 -2.53
N TYR A 97 -5.59 8.22 -1.82
CA TYR A 97 -5.23 8.27 -0.38
C TYR A 97 -3.85 8.89 -0.17
N VAL A 98 -2.88 8.55 -1.02
CA VAL A 98 -1.53 9.13 -0.99
C VAL A 98 -1.57 10.63 -1.27
N GLU A 99 -2.35 11.07 -2.25
CA GLU A 99 -2.55 12.47 -2.57
C GLU A 99 -3.13 13.24 -1.39
N ARG A 100 -4.16 12.70 -0.74
CA ARG A 100 -4.77 13.30 0.46
C ARG A 100 -3.78 13.41 1.61
N LYS A 101 -2.98 12.36 1.83
CA LYS A 101 -1.94 12.35 2.85
C LYS A 101 -0.92 13.45 2.60
N ALA A 102 -0.40 13.56 1.38
CA ALA A 102 0.61 14.54 1.03
C ALA A 102 0.10 15.97 1.07
N LYS A 103 -1.16 16.19 0.69
CA LYS A 103 -1.78 17.51 0.62
C LYS A 103 -1.96 18.14 2.00
N ASP A 104 -2.33 17.36 3.01
CA ASP A 104 -2.56 17.83 4.37
C ASP A 104 -2.31 16.69 5.35
N TYR A 105 -1.07 16.58 5.82
CA TYR A 105 -0.62 15.51 6.70
C TYR A 105 -1.37 15.50 8.03
N ASP A 106 -1.56 16.65 8.63
CA ASP A 106 -2.22 16.75 9.95
C ASP A 106 -3.68 16.29 9.86
N ARG A 107 -4.38 16.71 8.83
CA ARG A 107 -5.75 16.27 8.58
C ARG A 107 -5.82 14.77 8.34
N TRP A 108 -4.87 14.22 7.57
CA TRP A 108 -4.79 12.79 7.33
C TRP A 108 -4.53 12.01 8.62
N LEU A 109 -3.61 12.48 9.46
CA LEU A 109 -3.32 11.85 10.76
C LEU A 109 -4.54 11.89 11.69
N ASP A 110 -5.28 12.99 11.72
CA ASP A 110 -6.53 13.08 12.47
C ASP A 110 -7.56 12.06 12.01
N GLY A 111 -7.72 11.91 10.70
CA GLY A 111 -8.57 10.88 10.10
C GLY A 111 -8.15 9.47 10.47
N MET A 112 -6.85 9.21 10.45
CA MET A 112 -6.29 7.91 10.83
C MET A 112 -6.48 7.61 12.31
N ARG A 113 -6.37 8.60 13.19
CA ARG A 113 -6.67 8.43 14.63
C ARG A 113 -8.12 8.03 14.85
N ARG A 114 -9.06 8.69 14.17
CA ARG A 114 -10.49 8.31 14.25
C ARG A 114 -10.72 6.89 13.74
N PHE A 115 -10.08 6.53 12.65
CA PHE A 115 -10.19 5.18 12.10
C PHE A 115 -9.61 4.12 13.06
N ALA A 116 -8.45 4.38 13.64
CA ALA A 116 -7.84 3.50 14.63
C ALA A 116 -8.75 3.30 15.85
N SER A 117 -9.40 4.37 16.33
CA SER A 117 -10.35 4.30 17.44
C SER A 117 -11.55 3.43 17.12
N ARG A 118 -12.08 3.51 15.90
CA ARG A 118 -13.18 2.66 15.46
C ARG A 118 -12.79 1.19 15.39
N LEU A 119 -11.60 0.89 14.85
CA LEU A 119 -11.10 -0.48 14.74
C LEU A 119 -10.84 -1.14 16.11
N SER A 120 -10.44 -0.35 17.10
CA SER A 120 -10.19 -0.85 18.47
C SER A 120 -11.43 -0.84 19.36
N GLY A 121 -12.60 -0.44 18.86
CA GLY A 121 -13.83 -0.31 19.62
C GLY A 121 -13.83 0.85 20.62
N LYS A 122 -12.85 1.75 20.57
CA LYS A 122 -12.76 2.93 21.45
C LYS A 122 -13.48 4.12 20.82
N VAL A 123 -14.76 3.93 20.55
CA VAL A 123 -15.60 5.00 19.98
C VAL A 123 -15.82 6.08 21.03
N GLY A 124 -15.66 7.37 20.68
CA GLY A 124 -15.98 8.52 21.53
C GLY A 124 -14.83 9.04 22.39
N ARG A 125 -13.61 8.68 22.11
CA ARG A 125 -12.42 9.28 22.73
C ARG A 125 -11.72 10.25 21.81
#